data_2eacd1c90907d8c1420d25ca0b2cd81e
#
_entry.id   2eacd1c90907d8c1420d25ca0b2cd81e
#
_cell.length_a   1.000
_cell.length_b   1.000
_cell.length_c   1.000
_cell.angle_alpha   90.00
_cell.angle_beta   90.00
_cell.angle_gamma   90.00
#
_symmetry.space_group_name_H-M   'P 1'
#
loop_
_entity.id
_entity.type
_entity.pdbx_description
1 polymer ?
#
loop_
_entity_poly.entity_id
_entity_poly.type
_entity_poly.pdbx_seq_one_letter_code
_entity_poly.pdbx_strand_id
1 'polypeptide(L)'
;MADKDIHWPDQYHPDNCAIHVVNQLGLDVSAEAAWNCLIRATEWPNWYPNSANVRLLGTEKTTLDKGVSFRWKTFGMTITCLVEEFEPYERLAWSSESMGMRVYHAWLLEPREEGCYVRTEETQNGFIPKIAAKLMPGKMHKFHQIWLEELGVAAKQVL
;
A
#
# COMPACT_ATOMS: atom_id res chain seq x y z
N MET A 1 5.90 -24.87 1.37
CA MET A 1 6.28 -23.55 0.86
C MET A 1 5.20 -22.57 1.32
N ALA A 2 5.59 -21.49 1.96
CA ALA A 2 4.63 -20.43 2.23
C ALA A 2 4.10 -19.89 0.89
N ASP A 3 2.81 -19.65 0.80
CA ASP A 3 2.19 -19.03 -0.35
C ASP A 3 2.78 -17.62 -0.52
N LYS A 4 3.48 -17.41 -1.63
CA LYS A 4 4.17 -16.14 -1.93
C LYS A 4 3.32 -15.20 -2.77
N ASP A 5 2.01 -15.36 -2.75
CA ASP A 5 1.11 -14.53 -3.53
C ASP A 5 0.24 -13.63 -2.64
N ILE A 6 -0.43 -12.66 -3.25
CA ILE A 6 -1.37 -11.77 -2.58
C ILE A 6 -2.63 -12.55 -2.20
N HIS A 7 -3.09 -12.38 -0.97
CA HIS A 7 -4.35 -12.96 -0.50
C HIS A 7 -5.52 -12.02 -0.85
N TRP A 8 -6.07 -12.20 -2.04
CA TRP A 8 -7.19 -11.40 -2.51
C TRP A 8 -8.52 -11.85 -1.90
N PRO A 9 -9.25 -10.98 -1.19
CA PRO A 9 -10.68 -11.23 -0.97
C PRO A 9 -11.43 -11.26 -2.31
N ASP A 10 -12.40 -12.15 -2.47
CA ASP A 10 -13.08 -12.38 -3.75
C ASP A 10 -13.56 -11.10 -4.44
N GLN A 11 -14.13 -10.17 -3.68
CA GLN A 11 -14.63 -8.90 -4.19
C GLN A 11 -13.56 -7.94 -4.70
N TYR A 12 -12.31 -8.17 -4.32
CA TYR A 12 -11.13 -7.37 -4.72
C TYR A 12 -10.19 -8.14 -5.65
N HIS A 13 -10.54 -9.37 -6.00
CA HIS A 13 -9.72 -10.16 -6.93
C HIS A 13 -9.55 -9.41 -8.26
N PRO A 14 -8.35 -9.39 -8.86
CA PRO A 14 -8.08 -8.67 -10.11
C PRO A 14 -9.10 -8.94 -11.22
N ASP A 15 -9.55 -10.18 -11.36
CA ASP A 15 -10.54 -10.57 -12.38
C ASP A 15 -11.90 -9.89 -12.21
N ASN A 16 -12.19 -9.39 -11.01
CA ASN A 16 -13.47 -8.74 -10.67
C ASN A 16 -13.36 -7.22 -10.59
N CYS A 17 -12.20 -6.64 -10.89
CA CYS A 17 -11.92 -5.22 -10.73
C CYS A 17 -11.62 -4.51 -12.05
N ALA A 18 -11.99 -3.23 -12.13
CA ALA A 18 -11.76 -2.41 -13.31
C ALA A 18 -10.29 -1.98 -13.46
N ILE A 19 -9.58 -1.86 -12.34
CA ILE A 19 -8.17 -1.49 -12.28
C ILE A 19 -7.40 -2.54 -11.48
N HIS A 20 -6.26 -2.95 -12.00
CA HIS A 20 -5.26 -3.75 -11.31
C HIS A 20 -3.88 -3.21 -11.67
N VAL A 21 -3.13 -2.80 -10.67
CA VAL A 21 -1.79 -2.23 -10.83
C VAL A 21 -0.80 -3.03 -10.00
N VAL A 22 0.30 -3.42 -10.63
CA VAL A 22 1.39 -4.19 -10.02
C VAL A 22 2.68 -3.39 -10.11
N ASN A 23 3.34 -3.20 -8.98
CA ASN A 23 4.67 -2.62 -8.90
C ASN A 23 5.57 -3.49 -8.03
N GLN A 24 6.84 -3.55 -8.36
CA GLN A 24 7.80 -4.37 -7.63
C GLN A 24 9.20 -3.80 -7.74
N LEU A 25 9.99 -3.96 -6.68
CA LEU A 25 11.36 -3.44 -6.61
C LEU A 25 12.20 -4.24 -5.61
N GLY A 26 13.45 -4.52 -5.96
CA GLY A 26 14.46 -4.96 -5.00
C GLY A 26 15.01 -3.77 -4.22
N LEU A 27 15.04 -3.86 -2.89
CA LEU A 27 15.55 -2.84 -1.99
C LEU A 27 16.83 -3.31 -1.30
N ASP A 28 17.82 -2.42 -1.16
CA ASP A 28 19.08 -2.67 -0.44
C ASP A 28 18.94 -2.51 1.08
N VAL A 29 17.78 -2.88 1.61
CA VAL A 29 17.46 -2.85 3.04
C VAL A 29 16.77 -4.14 3.42
N SER A 30 16.86 -4.55 4.70
CA SER A 30 16.15 -5.74 5.16
C SER A 30 14.63 -5.60 5.04
N ALA A 31 13.92 -6.72 4.96
CA ALA A 31 12.46 -6.72 5.00
C ALA A 31 11.93 -6.09 6.29
N GLU A 32 12.62 -6.29 7.42
CA GLU A 32 12.28 -5.65 8.69
C GLU A 32 12.40 -4.12 8.62
N ALA A 33 13.48 -3.59 8.06
CA ALA A 33 13.66 -2.14 7.92
C ALA A 33 12.59 -1.51 7.01
N ALA A 34 12.31 -2.15 5.87
CA ALA A 34 11.25 -1.72 4.96
C ALA A 34 9.86 -1.79 5.63
N TRP A 35 9.58 -2.87 6.33
CA TRP A 35 8.34 -3.05 7.08
C TRP A 35 8.14 -1.96 8.14
N ASN A 36 9.13 -1.75 8.99
CA ASN A 36 9.06 -0.76 10.06
C ASN A 36 8.85 0.67 9.52
N CYS A 37 9.38 0.97 8.35
CA CYS A 37 9.13 2.23 7.67
C CYS A 37 7.68 2.29 7.10
N LEU A 38 7.23 1.21 6.48
CA LEU A 38 5.90 1.11 5.86
C LEU A 38 4.75 1.22 6.86
N ILE A 39 4.84 0.57 8.02
CA ILE A 39 3.76 0.60 9.02
C ILE A 39 3.64 1.92 9.78
N ARG A 40 4.64 2.80 9.70
CA ARG A 40 4.59 4.16 10.27
C ARG A 40 3.88 5.11 9.33
N ALA A 41 2.59 4.86 9.11
CA ALA A 41 1.81 5.56 8.09
C ALA A 41 1.75 7.08 8.31
N THR A 42 1.79 7.56 9.55
CA THR A 42 1.80 8.99 9.86
C THR A 42 3.07 9.71 9.39
N GLU A 43 4.13 8.95 9.09
CA GLU A 43 5.40 9.47 8.58
C GLU A 43 5.48 9.46 7.04
N TRP A 44 4.56 8.81 6.33
CA TRP A 44 4.56 8.78 4.87
C TRP A 44 4.69 10.15 4.20
N PRO A 45 4.03 11.22 4.68
CA PRO A 45 4.17 12.55 4.07
C PRO A 45 5.59 13.10 4.08
N ASN A 46 6.48 12.57 4.93
CA ASN A 46 7.87 13.01 5.01
C ASN A 46 8.73 12.46 3.86
N TRP A 47 8.29 11.37 3.22
CA TRP A 47 9.10 10.71 2.19
C TRP A 47 8.28 10.25 0.96
N TYR A 48 6.97 10.11 1.05
CA TYR A 48 6.12 9.76 -0.10
C TYR A 48 5.28 10.96 -0.55
N PRO A 49 5.57 11.56 -1.72
CA PRO A 49 4.98 12.84 -2.13
C PRO A 49 3.47 12.79 -2.41
N ASN A 50 2.92 11.60 -2.68
CA ASN A 50 1.48 11.43 -2.93
C ASN A 50 0.72 11.06 -1.65
N SER A 51 1.19 11.49 -0.49
CA SER A 51 0.52 11.29 0.80
C SER A 51 0.49 12.56 1.62
N ALA A 52 -0.63 12.80 2.29
CA ALA A 52 -0.81 13.92 3.19
C ALA A 52 -1.85 13.61 4.26
N ASN A 53 -1.78 14.33 5.38
CA ASN A 53 -2.79 14.30 6.45
C ASN A 53 -3.11 12.90 6.96
N VAL A 54 -2.11 12.05 7.13
CA VAL A 54 -2.28 10.68 7.60
C VAL A 54 -2.59 10.66 9.08
N ARG A 55 -3.67 9.98 9.48
CA ARG A 55 -4.11 9.82 10.87
C ARG A 55 -4.61 8.41 11.12
N LEU A 56 -4.16 7.79 12.20
CA LEU A 56 -4.78 6.57 12.72
C LEU A 56 -6.05 6.94 13.48
N LEU A 57 -7.09 6.11 13.38
CA LEU A 57 -8.42 6.39 13.92
C LEU A 57 -8.77 5.42 15.05
N GLY A 58 -9.33 5.94 16.15
CA GLY A 58 -9.88 5.13 17.23
C GLY A 58 -8.85 4.26 17.96
N THR A 59 -7.59 4.69 18.00
CA THR A 59 -6.50 3.91 18.60
C THR A 59 -5.43 4.82 19.20
N GLU A 60 -4.77 4.34 20.26
CA GLU A 60 -3.56 4.94 20.82
C GLU A 60 -2.26 4.41 20.15
N LYS A 61 -2.38 3.49 19.19
CA LYS A 61 -1.24 2.98 18.43
C LYS A 61 -0.62 4.05 17.56
N THR A 62 0.69 3.96 17.35
CA THR A 62 1.46 4.88 16.50
C THR A 62 1.80 4.29 15.13
N THR A 63 1.53 2.99 14.94
CA THR A 63 1.78 2.24 13.72
C THR A 63 0.52 1.53 13.25
N LEU A 64 0.47 1.16 11.98
CA LEU A 64 -0.54 0.27 11.46
C LEU A 64 -0.49 -1.08 12.18
N ASP A 65 -1.64 -1.71 12.32
CA ASP A 65 -1.83 -3.05 12.84
C ASP A 65 -3.15 -3.60 12.32
N LYS A 66 -3.38 -4.91 12.43
CA LYS A 66 -4.63 -5.53 11.98
C LYS A 66 -5.84 -4.89 12.66
N GLY A 67 -6.84 -4.52 11.85
CA GLY A 67 -8.08 -3.90 12.33
C GLY A 67 -7.97 -2.41 12.63
N VAL A 68 -6.79 -1.80 12.50
CA VAL A 68 -6.63 -0.35 12.64
C VAL A 68 -7.16 0.34 11.39
N SER A 69 -7.98 1.36 11.59
CA SER A 69 -8.40 2.26 10.53
C SER A 69 -7.50 3.48 10.47
N PHE A 70 -7.29 4.00 9.27
CA PHE A 70 -6.55 5.24 9.07
C PHE A 70 -7.15 6.06 7.94
N ARG A 71 -6.93 7.36 8.02
CA ARG A 71 -7.44 8.34 7.05
C ARG A 71 -6.27 9.12 6.49
N TRP A 72 -6.25 9.29 5.18
CA TRP A 72 -5.19 10.03 4.51
C TRP A 72 -5.63 10.63 3.19
N LYS A 73 -4.84 11.55 2.67
CA LYS A 73 -5.04 12.14 1.36
C LYS A 73 -4.03 11.57 0.37
N THR A 74 -4.53 11.03 -0.72
CA THR A 74 -3.75 10.49 -1.82
C THR A 74 -4.47 10.77 -3.13
N PHE A 75 -3.74 11.01 -4.22
CA PHE A 75 -4.30 11.41 -5.53
C PHE A 75 -5.33 12.55 -5.44
N GLY A 76 -5.13 13.47 -4.50
CA GLY A 76 -6.04 14.58 -4.29
C GLY A 76 -7.33 14.25 -3.53
N MET A 77 -7.56 12.99 -3.18
CA MET A 77 -8.75 12.53 -2.44
C MET A 77 -8.41 12.12 -1.02
N THR A 78 -9.31 12.43 -0.09
CA THR A 78 -9.22 11.93 1.28
C THR A 78 -10.01 10.63 1.38
N ILE A 79 -9.33 9.56 1.79
CA ILE A 79 -9.93 8.23 1.94
C ILE A 79 -9.69 7.67 3.34
N THR A 80 -10.59 6.81 3.77
CA THR A 80 -10.48 6.05 5.02
C THR A 80 -10.24 4.58 4.68
N CYS A 81 -9.21 4.00 5.27
CA CYS A 81 -8.78 2.63 5.02
C CYS A 81 -8.87 1.80 6.30
N LEU A 82 -9.07 0.50 6.12
CA LEU A 82 -9.04 -0.49 7.19
C LEU A 82 -7.95 -1.52 6.88
N VAL A 83 -7.04 -1.74 7.84
CA VAL A 83 -6.02 -2.80 7.70
C VAL A 83 -6.68 -4.17 7.84
N GLU A 84 -6.67 -4.93 6.75
CA GLU A 84 -7.32 -6.24 6.63
C GLU A 84 -6.34 -7.39 6.88
N GLU A 85 -5.09 -7.25 6.46
CA GLU A 85 -4.04 -8.25 6.64
C GLU A 85 -2.80 -7.59 7.24
N PHE A 86 -2.20 -8.27 8.20
CA PHE A 86 -1.02 -7.80 8.91
C PHE A 86 -0.22 -9.00 9.39
N GLU A 87 0.78 -9.39 8.61
CA GLU A 87 1.75 -10.44 8.94
C GLU A 87 3.13 -9.76 8.99
N PRO A 88 3.70 -9.56 10.19
CA PRO A 88 4.94 -8.80 10.35
C PRO A 88 6.05 -9.26 9.42
N TYR A 89 6.63 -8.28 8.72
CA TYR A 89 7.74 -8.43 7.77
C TYR A 89 7.42 -9.17 6.47
N GLU A 90 6.15 -9.59 6.28
CA GLU A 90 5.73 -10.35 5.10
C GLU A 90 4.56 -9.69 4.36
N ARG A 91 3.43 -9.43 5.05
CA ARG A 91 2.18 -9.03 4.39
C ARG A 91 1.48 -7.90 5.09
N LEU A 92 1.11 -6.90 4.33
CA LEU A 92 0.25 -5.80 4.76
C LEU A 92 -0.78 -5.52 3.68
N ALA A 93 -2.04 -5.42 4.04
CA ALA A 93 -3.06 -5.00 3.10
C ALA A 93 -4.14 -4.19 3.80
N TRP A 94 -4.74 -3.26 3.07
CA TRP A 94 -5.88 -2.48 3.53
C TRP A 94 -6.94 -2.32 2.44
N SER A 95 -8.17 -2.18 2.88
CA SER A 95 -9.31 -1.86 2.02
C SER A 95 -9.78 -0.43 2.25
N SER A 96 -10.44 0.13 1.26
CA SER A 96 -11.16 1.39 1.38
C SER A 96 -12.45 1.33 0.57
N GLU A 97 -13.54 1.73 1.17
CA GLU A 97 -14.82 1.86 0.49
C GLU A 97 -15.37 3.26 0.67
N SER A 98 -15.67 3.88 -0.44
CA SER A 98 -16.36 5.17 -0.48
C SER A 98 -17.39 5.15 -1.62
N MET A 99 -18.26 6.15 -1.65
CA MET A 99 -19.27 6.24 -2.70
C MET A 99 -18.63 6.25 -4.09
N GLY A 100 -18.88 5.20 -4.89
CA GLY A 100 -18.38 5.05 -6.25
C GLY A 100 -16.99 4.45 -6.39
N MET A 101 -16.35 4.03 -5.28
CA MET A 101 -15.00 3.45 -5.33
C MET A 101 -14.79 2.40 -4.23
N ARG A 102 -14.24 1.26 -4.60
CA ARG A 102 -13.73 0.22 -3.69
C ARG A 102 -12.29 -0.09 -4.06
N VAL A 103 -11.43 -0.13 -3.06
CA VAL A 103 -9.97 -0.29 -3.21
C VAL A 103 -9.48 -1.38 -2.29
N TYR A 104 -8.56 -2.19 -2.77
CA TYR A 104 -7.73 -3.08 -1.96
C TYR A 104 -6.27 -2.89 -2.36
N HIS A 105 -5.44 -2.56 -1.38
CA HIS A 105 -4.01 -2.31 -1.61
C HIS A 105 -3.19 -3.28 -0.76
N ALA A 106 -2.42 -4.12 -1.39
CA ALA A 106 -1.63 -5.17 -0.77
C ALA A 106 -0.13 -4.96 -0.98
N TRP A 107 0.64 -5.32 0.04
CA TRP A 107 2.10 -5.31 0.08
C TRP A 107 2.60 -6.68 0.47
N LEU A 108 3.59 -7.17 -0.25
CA LEU A 108 4.29 -8.41 0.00
C LEU A 108 5.79 -8.14 0.06
N LEU A 109 6.42 -8.51 1.16
CA LEU A 109 7.86 -8.37 1.38
C LEU A 109 8.50 -9.74 1.42
N GLU A 110 9.57 -9.93 0.67
CA GLU A 110 10.34 -11.17 0.63
C GLU A 110 11.80 -10.89 1.00
N PRO A 111 12.30 -11.44 2.12
CA PRO A 111 13.71 -11.35 2.46
C PRO A 111 14.60 -11.99 1.37
N ARG A 112 15.77 -11.40 1.14
CA ARG A 112 16.81 -11.92 0.23
C ARG A 112 18.15 -11.92 0.94
N GLU A 113 19.17 -12.58 0.36
CA GLU A 113 20.53 -12.59 0.91
C GLU A 113 21.07 -11.17 1.09
N GLU A 114 20.82 -10.31 0.10
CA GLU A 114 21.12 -8.88 0.18
C GLU A 114 19.83 -8.07 0.00
N GLY A 115 19.31 -7.53 1.12
CA GLY A 115 18.12 -6.69 1.09
C GLY A 115 16.80 -7.46 1.11
N CYS A 116 15.81 -6.92 0.43
CA CYS A 116 14.51 -7.56 0.27
C CYS A 116 13.88 -7.22 -1.08
N TYR A 117 12.90 -8.01 -1.45
CA TYR A 117 12.06 -7.73 -2.60
C TYR A 117 10.67 -7.31 -2.13
N VAL A 118 10.17 -6.21 -2.65
CA VAL A 118 8.85 -5.69 -2.29
C VAL A 118 7.96 -5.63 -3.53
N ARG A 119 6.79 -6.23 -3.42
CA ARG A 119 5.73 -6.14 -4.41
C ARG A 119 4.53 -5.44 -3.78
N THR A 120 3.97 -4.47 -4.49
CA THR A 120 2.69 -3.84 -4.10
C THR A 120 1.71 -3.95 -5.24
N GLU A 121 0.48 -4.33 -4.90
CA GLU A 121 -0.60 -4.46 -5.86
C GLU A 121 -1.84 -3.75 -5.34
N GLU A 122 -2.54 -3.07 -6.24
CA GLU A 122 -3.80 -2.42 -5.92
C GLU A 122 -4.86 -2.77 -6.94
N THR A 123 -6.04 -3.11 -6.46
CA THR A 123 -7.24 -3.24 -7.27
C THR A 123 -8.25 -2.17 -6.91
N GLN A 124 -8.95 -1.67 -7.92
CA GLN A 124 -10.04 -0.71 -7.73
C GLN A 124 -11.24 -1.09 -8.58
N ASN A 125 -12.42 -0.91 -8.01
CA ASN A 125 -13.69 -1.08 -8.71
C ASN A 125 -14.68 0.02 -8.35
N GLY A 126 -15.71 0.20 -9.21
CA GLY A 126 -16.69 1.26 -9.11
C GLY A 126 -16.64 2.21 -10.31
N PHE A 127 -17.51 3.22 -10.34
CA PHE A 127 -17.58 4.12 -11.50
C PHE A 127 -16.44 5.15 -11.53
N ILE A 128 -15.94 5.62 -10.37
CA ILE A 128 -14.80 6.55 -10.29
C ILE A 128 -13.53 5.93 -10.88
N PRO A 129 -13.12 4.70 -10.49
CA PRO A 129 -11.99 4.02 -11.12
C PRO A 129 -12.15 3.80 -12.61
N LYS A 130 -13.34 3.47 -13.08
CA LYS A 130 -13.61 3.29 -14.52
C LYS A 130 -13.38 4.57 -15.32
N ILE A 131 -13.75 5.72 -14.78
CA ILE A 131 -13.50 7.02 -15.40
C ILE A 131 -12.00 7.36 -15.33
N ALA A 132 -11.37 7.19 -14.18
CA ALA A 132 -9.96 7.49 -13.98
C ALA A 132 -9.04 6.66 -14.89
N ALA A 133 -9.37 5.37 -15.09
CA ALA A 133 -8.62 4.49 -16.00
C ALA A 133 -8.61 4.99 -17.44
N LYS A 134 -9.66 5.68 -17.87
CA LYS A 134 -9.75 6.27 -19.23
C LYS A 134 -9.03 7.61 -19.34
N LEU A 135 -9.10 8.44 -18.29
CA LEU A 135 -8.59 9.81 -18.32
C LEU A 135 -7.11 9.93 -17.93
N MET A 136 -6.62 9.05 -17.04
CA MET A 136 -5.28 9.12 -16.49
C MET A 136 -4.63 7.74 -16.44
N PRO A 137 -4.45 7.06 -17.58
CA PRO A 137 -3.80 5.74 -17.60
C PRO A 137 -2.35 5.87 -17.11
N GLY A 138 -1.90 4.91 -16.30
CA GLY A 138 -0.52 4.83 -15.81
C GLY A 138 -0.16 5.75 -14.64
N LYS A 139 -1.02 6.67 -14.22
CA LYS A 139 -0.74 7.57 -13.09
C LYS A 139 -0.54 6.80 -11.78
N MET A 140 -1.38 5.83 -11.50
CA MET A 140 -1.27 5.00 -10.30
C MET A 140 0.00 4.16 -10.32
N HIS A 141 0.31 3.51 -11.44
CA HIS A 141 1.54 2.74 -11.60
C HIS A 141 2.79 3.60 -11.34
N LYS A 142 2.83 4.81 -11.88
CA LYS A 142 3.94 5.75 -11.67
C LYS A 142 4.12 6.10 -10.20
N PHE A 143 3.04 6.45 -9.49
CA PHE A 143 3.13 6.85 -8.09
C PHE A 143 3.40 5.68 -7.15
N HIS A 144 2.92 4.48 -7.45
CA HIS A 144 3.29 3.29 -6.69
C HIS A 144 4.77 2.93 -6.88
N GLN A 145 5.33 3.15 -8.06
CA GLN A 145 6.75 2.96 -8.30
C GLN A 145 7.59 3.94 -7.48
N ILE A 146 7.20 5.21 -7.45
CA ILE A 146 7.82 6.23 -6.59
C ILE A 146 7.72 5.82 -5.11
N TRP A 147 6.58 5.27 -4.68
CA TRP A 147 6.41 4.80 -3.31
C TRP A 147 7.42 3.72 -2.93
N LEU A 148 7.65 2.74 -3.81
CA LEU A 148 8.66 1.70 -3.59
C LEU A 148 10.08 2.27 -3.53
N GLU A 149 10.42 3.18 -4.43
CA GLU A 149 11.73 3.83 -4.48
C GLU A 149 12.00 4.65 -3.20
N GLU A 150 11.04 5.47 -2.81
CA GLU A 150 11.13 6.31 -1.61
C GLU A 150 11.08 5.49 -0.32
N LEU A 151 10.37 4.36 -0.29
CA LEU A 151 10.42 3.40 0.81
C LEU A 151 11.85 2.89 1.02
N GLY A 152 12.54 2.52 -0.05
CA GLY A 152 13.92 2.08 0.01
C GLY A 152 14.86 3.15 0.56
N VAL A 153 14.69 4.40 0.13
CA VAL A 153 15.47 5.56 0.62
C VAL A 153 15.17 5.82 2.09
N ALA A 154 13.89 5.89 2.46
CA ALA A 154 13.47 6.18 3.83
C ALA A 154 13.92 5.09 4.82
N ALA A 155 13.84 3.82 4.43
CA ALA A 155 14.26 2.71 5.27
C ALA A 155 15.78 2.69 5.53
N LYS A 156 16.61 3.20 4.61
CA LYS A 156 18.07 3.38 4.83
C LYS A 156 18.40 4.44 5.87
N GLN A 157 17.56 5.46 6.01
CA GLN A 157 17.82 6.58 6.94
C GLN A 157 17.52 6.23 8.40
N VAL A 158 16.84 5.13 8.67
CA VAL A 158 16.45 4.67 10.01
C VAL A 158 17.44 3.63 10.57
N LEU A 159 18.41 3.19 9.76
CA LEU A 159 19.51 2.30 10.15
C LEU A 159 20.68 3.11 10.82
#